data_b30fde936cc6723b8fe87f6d17ececa4
#
_entry.id   b30fde936cc6723b8fe87f6d17ececa4
#
_cell.length_a   1.000
_cell.length_b   1.000
_cell.length_c   1.000
_cell.angle_alpha   90.00
_cell.angle_beta   90.00
_cell.angle_gamma   90.00
#
_symmetry.space_group_name_H-M   'P 1'
#
loop_
_entity.id
_entity.type
_entity.pdbx_description
1 polymer ?
#
loop_
_entity_poly.entity_id
_entity_poly.type
_entity_poly.pdbx_seq_one_letter_code
_entity_poly.pdbx_strand_id
1 'polypeptide(L)'
;MSLPLDTKMQFGWMTSMDSSAAVRESTALADRIGLDSLWVGDHVAFAIPIMDPLLQLAQAAALSDRLSFGTSVYLLPLRHPTPVAKQVATLDRLCGGRLTFGVGIGGEFPNEFAACGVPVKERGARLTEGMEVLRKLWSGEKVSHQGKFFPFEDVQMLPAPIQKGGPPIWCGGRSKAALTRAGRMADGYVSYVVTPEMYKDSLDVMAAAAEAVNREVERFDTAHLLFFRIDDSFEKSWDVATEHLSERYASDFRGPAKKYCALGRPEDVAEKINAFHEAGVRHIILDAVSPAGERLEQIERFATEVIPLLKS
;
A
#
# COMPACT_ATOMS: atom_id res chain seq x y z
N MET A 1 -7.06 11.69 -21.64
CA MET A 1 -6.74 12.55 -20.46
C MET A 1 -5.56 11.92 -19.71
N SER A 2 -4.58 12.69 -19.18
CA SER A 2 -3.54 12.17 -18.30
C SER A 2 -3.95 12.40 -16.85
N LEU A 3 -3.56 11.49 -15.94
CA LEU A 3 -3.78 11.70 -14.51
C LEU A 3 -2.84 12.81 -13.99
N PRO A 4 -3.32 13.71 -13.12
CA PRO A 4 -2.51 14.77 -12.52
C PRO A 4 -1.66 14.17 -11.39
N LEU A 5 -0.36 13.99 -11.66
CA LEU A 5 0.59 13.41 -10.72
C LEU A 5 1.32 14.49 -9.93
N ASP A 6 1.76 14.15 -8.72
CA ASP A 6 2.68 14.99 -7.95
C ASP A 6 4.04 15.08 -8.67
N THR A 7 4.86 16.04 -8.27
CA THR A 7 6.23 16.18 -8.78
C THR A 7 7.28 15.62 -7.83
N LYS A 8 6.99 15.58 -6.53
CA LYS A 8 7.93 15.16 -5.49
C LYS A 8 7.92 13.64 -5.30
N MET A 9 9.10 13.03 -5.31
CA MET A 9 9.28 11.64 -4.92
C MET A 9 9.26 11.51 -3.40
N GLN A 10 8.55 10.49 -2.90
CA GLN A 10 8.47 10.12 -1.50
C GLN A 10 8.97 8.69 -1.30
N PHE A 11 9.49 8.42 -0.10
CA PHE A 11 9.99 7.09 0.28
C PHE A 11 9.31 6.61 1.56
N GLY A 12 8.66 5.46 1.46
CA GLY A 12 8.07 4.76 2.58
C GLY A 12 8.74 3.40 2.80
N TRP A 13 8.53 2.84 3.97
CA TRP A 13 9.02 1.51 4.31
C TRP A 13 7.86 0.56 4.61
N MET A 14 7.80 -0.56 3.87
CA MET A 14 6.92 -1.69 4.13
C MET A 14 7.55 -2.54 5.24
N THR A 15 6.98 -2.50 6.42
CA THR A 15 7.51 -3.22 7.58
C THR A 15 6.53 -4.26 8.09
N SER A 16 7.05 -5.34 8.65
CA SER A 16 6.31 -6.34 9.40
C SER A 16 6.68 -6.18 10.86
N MET A 17 5.85 -5.50 11.62
CA MET A 17 6.03 -5.26 13.04
C MET A 17 5.26 -6.33 13.82
N ASP A 18 5.96 -7.31 14.37
CA ASP A 18 5.36 -8.46 15.06
C ASP A 18 5.27 -8.31 16.59
N SER A 19 5.75 -7.18 17.09
CA SER A 19 5.78 -6.87 18.52
C SER A 19 5.78 -5.36 18.77
N SER A 20 5.40 -4.96 19.98
CA SER A 20 5.48 -3.56 20.40
C SER A 20 6.91 -3.00 20.36
N ALA A 21 7.92 -3.84 20.55
CA ALA A 21 9.33 -3.47 20.41
C ALA A 21 9.67 -3.18 18.94
N ALA A 22 9.28 -4.06 18.02
CA ALA A 22 9.50 -3.89 16.60
C ALA A 22 8.77 -2.63 16.05
N VAL A 23 7.56 -2.32 16.55
CA VAL A 23 6.88 -1.05 16.20
C VAL A 23 7.70 0.16 16.59
N ARG A 24 8.24 0.18 17.83
CA ARG A 24 9.08 1.29 18.31
C ARG A 24 10.37 1.43 17.51
N GLU A 25 11.05 0.32 17.28
CA GLU A 25 12.32 0.30 16.54
C GLU A 25 12.15 0.76 15.11
N SER A 26 11.16 0.21 14.39
CA SER A 26 10.88 0.58 13.00
C SER A 26 10.46 2.04 12.87
N THR A 27 9.61 2.53 13.78
CA THR A 27 9.17 3.94 13.76
C THR A 27 10.34 4.89 14.04
N ALA A 28 11.15 4.59 15.06
CA ALA A 28 12.32 5.41 15.41
C ALA A 28 13.37 5.41 14.28
N LEU A 29 13.60 4.26 13.63
CA LEU A 29 14.50 4.18 12.48
C LEU A 29 14.00 5.03 11.32
N ALA A 30 12.75 4.84 10.90
CA ALA A 30 12.17 5.59 9.77
C ALA A 30 12.21 7.11 10.00
N ASP A 31 11.94 7.54 11.23
CA ASP A 31 12.04 8.96 11.61
C ASP A 31 13.48 9.47 11.52
N ARG A 32 14.43 8.74 12.09
CA ARG A 32 15.84 9.11 12.15
C ARG A 32 16.50 9.23 10.78
N ILE A 33 16.19 8.31 9.86
CA ILE A 33 16.77 8.31 8.52
C ILE A 33 15.98 9.14 7.50
N GLY A 34 14.90 9.82 7.93
CA GLY A 34 14.18 10.79 7.13
C GLY A 34 13.21 10.18 6.10
N LEU A 35 12.76 8.94 6.25
CA LEU A 35 11.69 8.40 5.38
C LEU A 35 10.39 9.18 5.59
N ASP A 36 9.56 9.23 4.54
CA ASP A 36 8.29 9.98 4.57
C ASP A 36 7.15 9.19 5.24
N SER A 37 7.21 7.85 5.21
CA SER A 37 6.06 7.04 5.65
C SER A 37 6.40 5.62 6.07
N LEU A 38 5.52 5.03 6.90
CA LEU A 38 5.51 3.60 7.26
C LEU A 38 4.25 2.92 6.71
N TRP A 39 4.45 1.72 6.19
CA TRP A 39 3.41 0.91 5.55
C TRP A 39 3.37 -0.49 6.15
N VAL A 40 2.16 -1.06 6.24
CA VAL A 40 1.95 -2.42 6.72
C VAL A 40 1.02 -3.18 5.77
N GLY A 41 1.23 -4.48 5.68
CA GLY A 41 0.34 -5.42 4.98
C GLY A 41 -0.80 -5.90 5.87
N ASP A 42 -1.75 -6.59 5.27
CA ASP A 42 -2.89 -7.16 5.96
C ASP A 42 -3.17 -8.59 5.53
N HIS A 43 -3.33 -9.44 6.52
CA HIS A 43 -3.97 -10.75 6.41
C HIS A 43 -4.70 -11.05 7.72
N VAL A 44 -5.85 -11.72 7.63
CA VAL A 44 -6.62 -12.18 8.80
C VAL A 44 -6.10 -13.54 9.26
N ALA A 45 -5.79 -14.40 8.29
CA ALA A 45 -5.25 -15.75 8.55
C ALA A 45 -4.25 -16.12 7.45
N PHE A 46 -2.97 -16.10 7.76
CA PHE A 46 -1.88 -16.29 6.84
C PHE A 46 -0.82 -17.28 7.35
N ALA A 47 0.05 -17.78 6.48
CA ALA A 47 1.07 -18.76 6.83
C ALA A 47 2.18 -18.19 7.72
N ILE A 48 2.46 -16.89 7.61
CA ILE A 48 3.42 -16.19 8.47
C ILE A 48 2.69 -15.24 9.42
N PRO A 49 3.26 -14.94 10.60
CA PRO A 49 2.66 -14.01 11.56
C PRO A 49 2.53 -12.60 10.97
N ILE A 50 1.30 -12.08 10.93
CA ILE A 50 0.99 -10.70 10.55
C ILE A 50 0.03 -10.15 11.58
N MET A 51 0.41 -9.04 12.25
CA MET A 51 -0.48 -8.34 13.19
C MET A 51 -1.54 -7.53 12.44
N ASP A 52 -2.66 -7.23 13.11
CA ASP A 52 -3.68 -6.35 12.53
C ASP A 52 -3.08 -4.99 12.13
N PRO A 53 -3.25 -4.57 10.87
CA PRO A 53 -2.58 -3.40 10.34
C PRO A 53 -3.00 -2.10 11.03
N LEU A 54 -4.28 -1.92 11.37
CA LEU A 54 -4.74 -0.68 11.99
C LEU A 54 -4.24 -0.53 13.42
N LEU A 55 -4.08 -1.63 14.15
CA LEU A 55 -3.54 -1.64 15.50
C LEU A 55 -2.04 -1.35 15.51
N GLN A 56 -1.27 -1.92 14.56
CA GLN A 56 0.15 -1.60 14.39
C GLN A 56 0.34 -0.11 14.10
N LEU A 57 -0.42 0.42 13.13
CA LEU A 57 -0.32 1.82 12.75
C LEU A 57 -0.77 2.77 13.86
N ALA A 58 -1.76 2.40 14.68
CA ALA A 58 -2.17 3.21 15.83
C ALA A 58 -1.03 3.35 16.86
N GLN A 59 -0.29 2.28 17.12
CA GLN A 59 0.88 2.34 17.99
C GLN A 59 2.01 3.17 17.36
N ALA A 60 2.31 2.98 16.06
CA ALA A 60 3.33 3.75 15.37
C ALA A 60 3.00 5.25 15.31
N ALA A 61 1.73 5.60 15.11
CA ALA A 61 1.25 6.98 15.09
C ALA A 61 1.45 7.73 16.42
N ALA A 62 1.43 7.01 17.53
CA ALA A 62 1.72 7.58 18.86
C ALA A 62 3.22 7.81 19.10
N LEU A 63 4.09 7.35 18.22
CA LEU A 63 5.55 7.40 18.37
C LEU A 63 6.21 8.42 17.42
N SER A 64 5.49 8.95 16.43
CA SER A 64 6.01 9.93 15.49
C SER A 64 4.96 10.96 15.10
N ASP A 65 5.32 12.22 15.19
CA ASP A 65 4.50 13.36 14.74
C ASP A 65 4.76 13.74 13.26
N ARG A 66 5.77 13.11 12.63
CA ARG A 66 6.22 13.44 11.27
C ARG A 66 5.79 12.42 10.23
N LEU A 67 5.96 11.14 10.53
CA LEU A 67 5.69 10.06 9.55
C LEU A 67 4.23 10.01 9.13
N SER A 68 3.99 9.76 7.85
CA SER A 68 2.71 9.32 7.34
C SER A 68 2.58 7.80 7.47
N PHE A 69 1.36 7.30 7.49
CA PHE A 69 1.06 5.89 7.73
C PHE A 69 0.15 5.35 6.63
N GLY A 70 0.37 4.10 6.23
CA GLY A 70 -0.47 3.50 5.21
C GLY A 70 -0.59 1.99 5.28
N THR A 71 -1.61 1.47 4.61
CA THR A 71 -1.78 0.03 4.38
C THR A 71 -1.48 -0.32 2.92
N SER A 72 -0.70 -1.37 2.68
CA SER A 72 -0.38 -1.83 1.32
C SER A 72 -0.45 -3.36 1.22
N VAL A 73 -1.65 -3.89 1.16
CA VAL A 73 -2.95 -3.26 1.14
C VAL A 73 -3.87 -3.91 2.18
N TYR A 74 -4.84 -3.17 2.70
CA TYR A 74 -5.89 -3.69 3.58
C TYR A 74 -6.89 -4.54 2.79
N LEU A 75 -7.19 -5.75 3.23
CA LEU A 75 -8.11 -6.68 2.56
C LEU A 75 -9.56 -6.36 2.95
N LEU A 76 -10.06 -5.21 2.49
CA LEU A 76 -11.39 -4.71 2.85
C LEU A 76 -12.53 -5.72 2.61
N PRO A 77 -12.52 -6.57 1.55
CA PRO A 77 -13.59 -7.55 1.33
C PRO A 77 -13.79 -8.57 2.45
N LEU A 78 -12.78 -8.80 3.29
CA LEU A 78 -12.84 -9.76 4.40
C LEU A 78 -13.60 -9.22 5.62
N ARG A 79 -13.97 -7.93 5.62
CA ARG A 79 -14.59 -7.25 6.77
C ARG A 79 -15.83 -6.48 6.36
N HIS A 80 -16.71 -6.24 7.33
CA HIS A 80 -17.82 -5.32 7.11
C HIS A 80 -17.30 -3.87 7.09
N PRO A 81 -17.60 -3.05 6.06
CA PRO A 81 -17.01 -1.72 5.90
C PRO A 81 -17.40 -0.71 6.98
N THR A 82 -18.55 -0.86 7.63
CA THR A 82 -19.00 0.09 8.68
C THR A 82 -18.08 0.13 9.90
N PRO A 83 -17.74 -0.99 10.58
CA PRO A 83 -16.74 -0.96 11.66
C PRO A 83 -15.35 -0.54 11.14
N VAL A 84 -14.96 -0.93 9.92
CA VAL A 84 -13.69 -0.48 9.32
C VAL A 84 -13.70 1.04 9.13
N ALA A 85 -14.79 1.63 8.63
CA ALA A 85 -14.94 3.09 8.52
C ALA A 85 -14.66 3.79 9.85
N LYS A 86 -15.22 3.24 10.95
CA LYS A 86 -15.01 3.77 12.31
C LYS A 86 -13.56 3.65 12.77
N GLN A 87 -12.93 2.50 12.56
CA GLN A 87 -11.54 2.25 12.94
C GLN A 87 -10.59 3.19 12.18
N VAL A 88 -10.77 3.30 10.86
CA VAL A 88 -9.97 4.16 9.99
C VAL A 88 -10.15 5.64 10.34
N ALA A 89 -11.40 6.10 10.59
CA ALA A 89 -11.66 7.46 11.04
C ALA A 89 -10.99 7.77 12.39
N THR A 90 -10.96 6.79 13.29
CA THR A 90 -10.29 6.92 14.59
C THR A 90 -8.78 7.02 14.41
N LEU A 91 -8.18 6.12 13.60
CA LEU A 91 -6.75 6.14 13.33
C LEU A 91 -6.31 7.43 12.62
N ASP A 92 -7.11 7.92 11.67
CA ASP A 92 -6.86 9.19 10.99
C ASP A 92 -6.77 10.37 11.97
N ARG A 93 -7.65 10.39 12.97
CA ARG A 93 -7.60 11.39 14.05
C ARG A 93 -6.39 11.21 14.96
N LEU A 94 -6.06 9.96 15.32
CA LEU A 94 -4.92 9.67 16.18
C LEU A 94 -3.59 10.05 15.54
N CYS A 95 -3.47 9.92 14.22
CA CYS A 95 -2.27 10.33 13.49
C CYS A 95 -2.35 11.77 12.92
N GLY A 96 -3.37 12.56 13.28
CA GLY A 96 -3.48 13.95 12.84
C GLY A 96 -3.65 14.14 11.33
N GLY A 97 -4.38 13.22 10.65
CA GLY A 97 -4.63 13.30 9.21
C GLY A 97 -3.46 12.81 8.33
N ARG A 98 -2.55 12.01 8.87
CA ARG A 98 -1.39 11.46 8.14
C ARG A 98 -1.60 10.01 7.69
N LEU A 99 -2.85 9.59 7.51
CA LEU A 99 -3.22 8.24 7.09
C LEU A 99 -3.53 8.19 5.59
N THR A 100 -3.02 7.17 4.90
CA THR A 100 -3.43 6.73 3.57
C THR A 100 -3.99 5.32 3.68
N PHE A 101 -5.21 5.09 3.20
CA PHE A 101 -5.86 3.81 3.31
C PHE A 101 -5.77 3.03 1.99
N GLY A 102 -4.70 2.25 1.84
CA GLY A 102 -4.53 1.36 0.69
C GLY A 102 -5.37 0.11 0.83
N VAL A 103 -6.18 -0.21 -0.18
CA VAL A 103 -7.13 -1.33 -0.17
C VAL A 103 -6.91 -2.29 -1.33
N GLY A 104 -7.17 -3.56 -1.10
CA GLY A 104 -7.04 -4.61 -2.09
C GLY A 104 -8.10 -5.70 -1.96
N ILE A 105 -8.17 -6.56 -2.99
CA ILE A 105 -9.16 -7.64 -3.03
C ILE A 105 -8.69 -8.94 -2.36
N GLY A 106 -7.38 -9.15 -2.18
CA GLY A 106 -6.84 -10.45 -1.75
C GLY A 106 -7.25 -11.61 -2.66
N GLY A 107 -7.31 -12.80 -2.11
CA GLY A 107 -7.82 -14.01 -2.79
C GLY A 107 -6.76 -15.03 -3.13
N GLU A 108 -5.51 -14.80 -2.75
CA GLU A 108 -4.40 -15.74 -2.91
C GLU A 108 -4.52 -16.90 -1.92
N PHE A 109 -5.22 -16.68 -0.79
CA PHE A 109 -5.45 -17.67 0.27
C PHE A 109 -6.95 -17.89 0.48
N PRO A 110 -7.58 -18.84 -0.25
CA PRO A 110 -9.03 -19.05 -0.17
C PRO A 110 -9.55 -19.41 1.23
N ASN A 111 -8.74 -20.07 2.05
CA ASN A 111 -9.12 -20.47 3.42
C ASN A 111 -9.31 -19.24 4.33
N GLU A 112 -8.59 -18.15 4.11
CA GLU A 112 -8.76 -16.88 4.81
C GLU A 112 -10.16 -16.28 4.53
N PHE A 113 -10.59 -16.34 3.28
CA PHE A 113 -11.93 -15.92 2.86
C PHE A 113 -13.01 -16.79 3.49
N ALA A 114 -12.81 -18.11 3.49
CA ALA A 114 -13.75 -19.04 4.11
C ALA A 114 -13.89 -18.79 5.62
N ALA A 115 -12.78 -18.56 6.32
CA ALA A 115 -12.77 -18.22 7.75
C ALA A 115 -13.53 -16.91 8.06
N CYS A 116 -13.51 -15.94 7.13
CA CYS A 116 -14.26 -14.69 7.23
C CYS A 116 -15.71 -14.80 6.71
N GLY A 117 -16.15 -15.96 6.23
CA GLY A 117 -17.50 -16.15 5.67
C GLY A 117 -17.75 -15.41 4.35
N VAL A 118 -16.68 -15.11 3.60
CA VAL A 118 -16.75 -14.34 2.35
C VAL A 118 -16.43 -15.22 1.14
N PRO A 119 -17.35 -15.38 0.18
CA PRO A 119 -17.06 -16.08 -1.07
C PRO A 119 -15.97 -15.33 -1.88
N VAL A 120 -14.89 -16.03 -2.25
CA VAL A 120 -13.76 -15.43 -3.01
C VAL A 120 -14.23 -14.73 -4.29
N LYS A 121 -15.25 -15.28 -4.99
CA LYS A 121 -15.82 -14.70 -6.21
C LYS A 121 -16.47 -13.33 -6.02
N GLU A 122 -16.85 -12.96 -4.80
CA GLU A 122 -17.50 -11.69 -4.48
C GLU A 122 -16.49 -10.58 -4.12
N ARG A 123 -15.21 -10.92 -3.90
CA ARG A 123 -14.21 -9.99 -3.36
C ARG A 123 -14.09 -8.66 -4.10
N GLY A 124 -14.19 -8.69 -5.44
CA GLY A 124 -14.10 -7.47 -6.25
C GLY A 124 -15.30 -6.55 -6.08
N ALA A 125 -16.51 -7.11 -6.06
CA ALA A 125 -17.76 -6.35 -5.88
C ALA A 125 -17.87 -5.83 -4.43
N ARG A 126 -17.51 -6.64 -3.44
CA ARG A 126 -17.46 -6.22 -2.03
C ARG A 126 -16.44 -5.10 -1.78
N LEU A 127 -15.28 -5.12 -2.47
CA LEU A 127 -14.33 -4.00 -2.38
C LEU A 127 -14.95 -2.72 -2.94
N THR A 128 -15.57 -2.78 -4.12
CA THR A 128 -16.18 -1.60 -4.76
C THR A 128 -17.26 -1.00 -3.85
N GLU A 129 -18.22 -1.80 -3.41
CA GLU A 129 -19.29 -1.35 -2.52
C GLU A 129 -18.75 -0.90 -1.15
N GLY A 130 -17.73 -1.60 -0.62
CA GLY A 130 -17.07 -1.21 0.62
C GLY A 130 -16.44 0.18 0.55
N MET A 131 -15.77 0.53 -0.54
CA MET A 131 -15.20 1.87 -0.74
C MET A 131 -16.30 2.96 -0.78
N GLU A 132 -17.44 2.69 -1.42
CA GLU A 132 -18.59 3.60 -1.44
C GLU A 132 -19.13 3.82 -0.01
N VAL A 133 -19.28 2.75 0.76
CA VAL A 133 -19.73 2.81 2.15
C VAL A 133 -18.77 3.62 3.02
N LEU A 134 -17.45 3.41 2.87
CA LEU A 134 -16.45 4.21 3.60
C LEU A 134 -16.62 5.70 3.32
N ARG A 135 -16.68 6.10 2.03
CA ARG A 135 -16.84 7.51 1.64
C ARG A 135 -18.11 8.14 2.21
N LYS A 136 -19.26 7.41 2.16
CA LYS A 136 -20.51 7.90 2.74
C LYS A 136 -20.40 8.11 4.24
N LEU A 137 -19.89 7.14 4.98
CA LEU A 137 -19.80 7.23 6.44
C LEU A 137 -18.78 8.28 6.90
N TRP A 138 -17.69 8.50 6.14
CA TRP A 138 -16.68 9.50 6.46
C TRP A 138 -17.15 10.94 6.24
N SER A 139 -18.28 11.17 5.59
CA SER A 139 -18.86 12.51 5.50
C SER A 139 -19.22 13.10 6.86
N GLY A 140 -19.52 12.23 7.86
CA GLY A 140 -20.04 12.67 9.16
C GLY A 140 -21.52 13.06 9.12
N GLU A 141 -22.12 13.04 7.95
CA GLU A 141 -23.54 13.32 7.75
C GLU A 141 -24.41 12.08 7.99
N LYS A 142 -25.72 12.27 8.11
CA LYS A 142 -26.70 11.19 8.15
C LYS A 142 -26.90 10.65 6.73
N VAL A 143 -26.51 9.41 6.49
CA VAL A 143 -26.48 8.80 5.16
C VAL A 143 -27.19 7.45 5.12
N SER A 144 -27.63 7.08 3.91
CA SER A 144 -28.17 5.75 3.60
C SER A 144 -27.41 5.14 2.43
N HIS A 145 -27.33 3.82 2.40
CA HIS A 145 -26.71 3.07 1.31
C HIS A 145 -27.60 1.91 0.88
N GLN A 146 -27.93 1.87 -0.40
CA GLN A 146 -28.69 0.80 -1.04
C GLN A 146 -27.71 -0.04 -1.87
N GLY A 147 -27.08 -1.00 -1.22
CA GLY A 147 -26.09 -1.89 -1.84
C GLY A 147 -26.52 -3.36 -1.76
N LYS A 148 -25.80 -4.19 -2.47
CA LYS A 148 -26.05 -5.64 -2.45
C LYS A 148 -25.54 -6.30 -1.17
N PHE A 149 -24.42 -5.81 -0.63
CA PHE A 149 -23.71 -6.48 0.46
C PHE A 149 -23.82 -5.74 1.79
N PHE A 150 -23.98 -4.42 1.77
CA PHE A 150 -23.88 -3.57 2.96
C PHE A 150 -24.97 -2.50 3.04
N PRO A 151 -26.26 -2.83 2.81
CA PRO A 151 -27.32 -1.84 2.88
C PRO A 151 -27.54 -1.33 4.31
N PHE A 152 -27.83 -0.03 4.44
CA PHE A 152 -28.23 0.60 5.71
C PHE A 152 -29.02 1.88 5.46
N GLU A 153 -29.77 2.33 6.47
CA GLU A 153 -30.59 3.54 6.41
C GLU A 153 -30.28 4.44 7.60
N ASP A 154 -30.27 5.74 7.36
CA ASP A 154 -30.24 6.81 8.36
C ASP A 154 -29.09 6.71 9.39
N VAL A 155 -27.90 6.28 8.97
CA VAL A 155 -26.71 6.13 9.83
C VAL A 155 -25.86 7.40 9.79
N GLN A 156 -25.49 7.89 10.96
CA GLN A 156 -24.47 8.92 11.14
C GLN A 156 -23.29 8.36 11.90
N MET A 157 -22.06 8.49 11.37
CA MET A 157 -20.85 8.01 12.01
C MET A 157 -20.00 9.19 12.52
N LEU A 158 -19.91 9.32 13.84
CA LEU A 158 -19.09 10.34 14.51
C LEU A 158 -18.10 9.69 15.50
N PRO A 159 -16.89 10.28 15.69
CA PRO A 159 -16.37 11.41 14.92
C PRO A 159 -16.04 11.02 13.48
N ALA A 160 -16.22 11.93 12.56
CA ALA A 160 -15.72 11.80 11.19
C ALA A 160 -14.18 11.85 11.19
N PRO A 161 -13.50 11.38 10.14
CA PRO A 161 -12.06 11.59 9.95
C PRO A 161 -11.67 13.06 10.07
N ILE A 162 -10.39 13.34 10.33
CA ILE A 162 -9.87 14.71 10.32
C ILE A 162 -9.63 15.19 8.89
N GLN A 163 -9.22 14.28 8.00
CA GLN A 163 -9.10 14.54 6.58
C GLN A 163 -10.49 14.70 5.95
N LYS A 164 -10.72 15.79 5.23
CA LYS A 164 -12.02 16.08 4.60
C LYS A 164 -12.36 15.00 3.56
N GLY A 165 -13.49 14.33 3.72
CA GLY A 165 -13.93 13.23 2.86
C GLY A 165 -13.28 11.88 3.19
N GLY A 166 -12.49 11.82 4.25
CA GLY A 166 -11.74 10.66 4.73
C GLY A 166 -10.30 10.58 4.23
N PRO A 167 -9.52 9.67 4.76
CA PRO A 167 -8.17 9.38 4.26
C PRO A 167 -8.19 9.05 2.77
N PRO A 168 -7.16 9.42 2.00
CA PRO A 168 -7.03 8.99 0.62
C PRO A 168 -7.11 7.47 0.52
N ILE A 169 -7.99 6.97 -0.37
CA ILE A 169 -8.09 5.53 -0.66
C ILE A 169 -7.22 5.21 -1.87
N TRP A 170 -6.20 4.39 -1.68
CA TRP A 170 -5.40 3.87 -2.77
C TRP A 170 -5.82 2.44 -3.12
N CYS A 171 -6.01 2.15 -4.39
CA CYS A 171 -6.32 0.79 -4.84
C CYS A 171 -5.05 0.01 -5.18
N GLY A 172 -4.96 -1.22 -4.66
CA GLY A 172 -3.97 -2.20 -5.10
C GLY A 172 -4.48 -3.10 -6.22
N GLY A 173 -3.54 -3.73 -6.92
CA GLY A 173 -3.80 -4.76 -7.93
C GLY A 173 -3.32 -4.42 -9.33
N ARG A 174 -3.23 -5.45 -10.21
CA ARG A 174 -2.66 -5.37 -11.58
C ARG A 174 -3.65 -5.76 -12.67
N SER A 175 -4.80 -6.32 -12.31
CA SER A 175 -5.79 -6.73 -13.30
C SER A 175 -6.52 -5.51 -13.87
N LYS A 176 -7.01 -5.62 -15.11
CA LYS A 176 -7.82 -4.58 -15.74
C LYS A 176 -8.97 -4.13 -14.84
N ALA A 177 -9.63 -5.06 -14.13
CA ALA A 177 -10.72 -4.73 -13.21
C ALA A 177 -10.25 -3.90 -12.00
N ALA A 178 -9.05 -4.19 -11.45
CA ALA A 178 -8.47 -3.41 -10.37
C ALA A 178 -8.09 -1.99 -10.84
N LEU A 179 -7.42 -1.87 -11.99
CA LEU A 179 -7.05 -0.59 -12.59
C LEU A 179 -8.27 0.26 -12.96
N THR A 180 -9.32 -0.37 -13.52
CA THR A 180 -10.59 0.32 -13.81
C THR A 180 -11.24 0.85 -12.54
N ARG A 181 -11.23 0.09 -11.43
CA ARG A 181 -11.74 0.55 -10.13
C ARG A 181 -10.92 1.72 -9.61
N ALA A 182 -9.59 1.62 -9.67
CA ALA A 182 -8.71 2.70 -9.24
C ALA A 182 -9.02 4.01 -9.97
N GLY A 183 -9.07 3.99 -11.31
CA GLY A 183 -9.40 5.18 -12.11
C GLY A 183 -10.78 5.75 -11.80
N ARG A 184 -11.79 4.90 -11.57
CA ARG A 184 -13.17 5.35 -11.34
C ARG A 184 -13.41 5.96 -9.97
N MET A 185 -12.70 5.53 -8.90
CA MET A 185 -13.14 5.87 -7.55
C MET A 185 -12.04 5.99 -6.48
N ALA A 186 -10.78 5.64 -6.79
CA ALA A 186 -9.69 5.78 -5.83
C ALA A 186 -8.97 7.13 -5.97
N ASP A 187 -8.30 7.57 -4.90
CA ASP A 187 -7.47 8.79 -4.91
C ASP A 187 -6.04 8.49 -5.32
N GLY A 188 -5.68 7.22 -5.38
CA GLY A 188 -4.36 6.78 -5.80
C GLY A 188 -4.30 5.29 -6.12
N TYR A 189 -3.11 4.88 -6.51
CA TYR A 189 -2.80 3.52 -6.91
C TYR A 189 -1.49 3.05 -6.29
N VAL A 190 -1.49 1.82 -5.78
CA VAL A 190 -0.28 1.14 -5.33
C VAL A 190 -0.13 -0.19 -6.07
N SER A 191 1.00 -0.36 -6.74
CA SER A 191 1.34 -1.59 -7.44
C SER A 191 2.40 -2.41 -6.70
N TYR A 192 2.52 -3.67 -7.04
CA TYR A 192 3.67 -4.52 -6.72
C TYR A 192 3.90 -5.53 -7.85
N VAL A 193 5.14 -6.02 -7.98
CA VAL A 193 5.49 -7.05 -8.99
C VAL A 193 5.07 -6.61 -10.41
N VAL A 194 5.47 -5.40 -10.80
CA VAL A 194 5.35 -4.84 -12.15
C VAL A 194 6.68 -4.23 -12.57
N THR A 195 6.90 -4.03 -13.87
CA THR A 195 8.00 -3.23 -14.40
C THR A 195 7.59 -1.77 -14.55
N PRO A 196 8.54 -0.82 -14.75
CA PRO A 196 8.22 0.57 -15.06
C PRO A 196 7.28 0.73 -16.25
N GLU A 197 7.48 -0.06 -17.32
CA GLU A 197 6.63 -0.04 -18.53
C GLU A 197 5.20 -0.50 -18.18
N MET A 198 5.04 -1.62 -17.47
CA MET A 198 3.74 -2.11 -17.01
C MET A 198 3.04 -1.10 -16.10
N TYR A 199 3.83 -0.36 -15.30
CA TYR A 199 3.28 0.70 -14.45
C TYR A 199 2.70 1.85 -15.27
N LYS A 200 3.45 2.32 -16.26
CA LYS A 200 3.01 3.36 -17.20
C LYS A 200 1.73 2.96 -17.93
N ASP A 201 1.67 1.74 -18.48
CA ASP A 201 0.47 1.21 -19.12
C ASP A 201 -0.73 1.17 -18.15
N SER A 202 -0.48 0.91 -16.86
CA SER A 202 -1.52 0.92 -15.83
C SER A 202 -2.10 2.32 -15.61
N LEU A 203 -1.28 3.37 -15.68
CA LEU A 203 -1.76 4.77 -15.58
C LEU A 203 -2.69 5.12 -16.73
N ASP A 204 -2.39 4.68 -17.95
CA ASP A 204 -3.24 4.92 -19.12
C ASP A 204 -4.61 4.24 -18.98
N VAL A 205 -4.65 3.01 -18.48
CA VAL A 205 -5.92 2.30 -18.19
C VAL A 205 -6.74 3.03 -17.14
N MET A 206 -6.10 3.54 -16.08
CA MET A 206 -6.78 4.28 -15.02
C MET A 206 -7.31 5.63 -15.52
N ALA A 207 -6.52 6.35 -16.30
CA ALA A 207 -6.93 7.60 -16.93
C ALA A 207 -8.17 7.43 -17.81
N ALA A 208 -8.15 6.43 -18.69
CA ALA A 208 -9.29 6.08 -19.54
C ALA A 208 -10.53 5.67 -18.72
N ALA A 209 -10.34 4.97 -17.60
CA ALA A 209 -11.44 4.57 -16.73
C ALA A 209 -12.06 5.75 -15.96
N ALA A 210 -11.30 6.76 -15.59
CA ALA A 210 -11.80 8.00 -15.00
C ALA A 210 -12.60 8.82 -16.03
N GLU A 211 -12.05 8.96 -17.23
CA GLU A 211 -12.71 9.67 -18.34
C GLU A 211 -14.05 9.03 -18.73
N ALA A 212 -14.11 7.69 -18.76
CA ALA A 212 -15.33 6.95 -19.11
C ALA A 212 -16.52 7.18 -18.13
N VAL A 213 -16.27 7.70 -16.95
CA VAL A 213 -17.30 8.07 -15.97
C VAL A 213 -17.36 9.58 -15.71
N ASN A 214 -16.73 10.38 -16.55
CA ASN A 214 -16.62 11.85 -16.43
C ASN A 214 -16.12 12.30 -15.04
N ARG A 215 -15.18 11.54 -14.46
CA ARG A 215 -14.58 11.88 -13.18
C ARG A 215 -13.52 12.97 -13.36
N GLU A 216 -13.72 14.09 -12.73
CA GLU A 216 -12.66 15.09 -12.56
C GLU A 216 -11.71 14.63 -11.46
N VAL A 217 -10.42 14.59 -11.77
CA VAL A 217 -9.35 14.17 -10.86
C VAL A 217 -8.41 15.36 -10.70
N GLU A 218 -8.42 16.00 -9.53
CA GLU A 218 -7.52 17.14 -9.23
C GLU A 218 -6.11 16.68 -8.88
N ARG A 219 -5.98 15.51 -8.24
CA ARG A 219 -4.73 14.87 -7.85
C ARG A 219 -4.93 13.35 -7.84
N PHE A 220 -3.92 12.62 -8.31
CA PHE A 220 -3.89 11.17 -8.24
C PHE A 220 -2.53 10.68 -7.72
N ASP A 221 -2.55 10.07 -6.55
CA ASP A 221 -1.32 9.57 -5.93
C ASP A 221 -0.87 8.26 -6.58
N THR A 222 0.44 8.11 -6.77
CA THR A 222 1.02 6.97 -7.47
C THR A 222 2.12 6.34 -6.66
N ALA A 223 1.95 5.06 -6.29
CA ALA A 223 2.89 4.33 -5.46
C ALA A 223 3.27 2.98 -6.06
N HIS A 224 4.47 2.52 -5.73
CA HIS A 224 4.95 1.18 -6.04
C HIS A 224 5.63 0.56 -4.82
N LEU A 225 5.17 -0.63 -4.41
CA LEU A 225 5.87 -1.46 -3.44
C LEU A 225 7.01 -2.16 -4.16
N LEU A 226 8.24 -1.74 -3.84
CA LEU A 226 9.46 -2.19 -4.49
C LEU A 226 10.23 -3.12 -3.56
N PHE A 227 10.33 -4.38 -3.95
CA PHE A 227 11.30 -5.31 -3.35
C PHE A 227 12.70 -4.87 -3.72
N PHE A 228 13.56 -4.71 -2.73
CA PHE A 228 14.95 -4.29 -2.98
C PHE A 228 15.94 -5.01 -2.07
N ARG A 229 17.18 -5.09 -2.55
CA ARG A 229 18.35 -5.51 -1.78
C ARG A 229 19.62 -4.87 -2.34
N ILE A 230 20.41 -4.29 -1.44
CA ILE A 230 21.72 -3.72 -1.74
C ILE A 230 22.79 -4.72 -1.36
N ASP A 231 23.70 -5.04 -2.30
CA ASP A 231 24.85 -5.91 -2.07
C ASP A 231 26.04 -5.45 -2.93
N ASP A 232 27.18 -6.16 -2.84
CA ASP A 232 28.39 -5.85 -3.59
C ASP A 232 28.26 -6.17 -5.10
N SER A 233 27.31 -7.06 -5.46
CA SER A 233 27.01 -7.44 -6.83
C SER A 233 25.53 -7.76 -7.03
N PHE A 234 25.09 -7.70 -8.29
CA PHE A 234 23.75 -8.12 -8.69
C PHE A 234 23.49 -9.59 -8.36
N GLU A 235 24.45 -10.47 -8.67
CA GLU A 235 24.31 -11.92 -8.48
C GLU A 235 24.06 -12.27 -7.01
N LYS A 236 24.83 -11.68 -6.10
CA LYS A 236 24.70 -11.93 -4.66
C LYS A 236 23.34 -11.44 -4.15
N SER A 237 22.92 -10.23 -4.52
CA SER A 237 21.61 -9.70 -4.14
C SER A 237 20.45 -10.52 -4.73
N TRP A 238 20.60 -11.01 -5.96
CA TRP A 238 19.61 -11.83 -6.64
C TRP A 238 19.44 -13.21 -6.01
N ASP A 239 20.54 -13.85 -5.60
CA ASP A 239 20.49 -15.14 -4.91
C ASP A 239 19.74 -15.03 -3.58
N VAL A 240 20.08 -14.04 -2.73
CA VAL A 240 19.41 -13.81 -1.45
C VAL A 240 17.94 -13.42 -1.64
N ALA A 241 17.64 -12.53 -2.58
CA ALA A 241 16.26 -12.13 -2.87
C ALA A 241 15.42 -13.30 -3.39
N THR A 242 16.02 -14.17 -4.23
CA THR A 242 15.37 -15.37 -4.75
C THR A 242 14.98 -16.31 -3.61
N GLU A 243 15.94 -16.63 -2.73
CA GLU A 243 15.71 -17.52 -1.59
C GLU A 243 14.57 -16.96 -0.70
N HIS A 244 14.71 -15.72 -0.26
CA HIS A 244 13.76 -15.06 0.63
C HIS A 244 12.34 -14.98 0.06
N LEU A 245 12.19 -14.57 -1.20
CA LEU A 245 10.88 -14.45 -1.84
C LEU A 245 10.27 -15.81 -2.18
N SER A 246 11.10 -16.81 -2.55
CA SER A 246 10.61 -18.16 -2.80
C SER A 246 10.06 -18.81 -1.53
N GLU A 247 10.69 -18.60 -0.39
CA GLU A 247 10.20 -19.04 0.92
C GLU A 247 8.89 -18.30 1.29
N ARG A 248 8.88 -16.95 1.19
CA ARG A 248 7.72 -16.12 1.54
C ARG A 248 6.45 -16.48 0.76
N TYR A 249 6.58 -16.79 -0.53
CA TYR A 249 5.45 -17.05 -1.43
C TYR A 249 5.25 -18.52 -1.79
N ALA A 250 6.06 -19.43 -1.23
CA ALA A 250 6.04 -20.87 -1.52
C ALA A 250 6.05 -21.17 -3.03
N SER A 251 6.87 -20.43 -3.81
CA SER A 251 6.97 -20.54 -5.27
C SER A 251 8.35 -20.13 -5.76
N ASP A 252 8.74 -20.59 -6.97
CA ASP A 252 10.02 -20.17 -7.56
C ASP A 252 9.99 -18.68 -7.94
N PHE A 253 10.80 -17.89 -7.25
CA PHE A 253 10.94 -16.44 -7.47
C PHE A 253 12.20 -16.05 -8.24
N ARG A 254 13.00 -16.99 -8.75
CA ARG A 254 14.26 -16.64 -9.41
C ARG A 254 14.09 -15.73 -10.62
N GLY A 255 13.17 -16.05 -11.52
CA GLY A 255 12.83 -15.20 -12.65
C GLY A 255 12.13 -13.89 -12.24
N PRO A 256 11.07 -13.95 -11.43
CA PRO A 256 10.39 -12.77 -10.91
C PRO A 256 11.31 -11.81 -10.14
N ALA A 257 12.20 -12.29 -9.27
CA ALA A 257 13.13 -11.44 -8.52
C ALA A 257 14.03 -10.63 -9.47
N LYS A 258 14.61 -11.28 -10.49
CA LYS A 258 15.43 -10.59 -11.51
C LYS A 258 14.64 -9.50 -12.24
N LYS A 259 13.37 -9.74 -12.54
CA LYS A 259 12.55 -8.84 -13.35
C LYS A 259 12.01 -7.66 -12.55
N TYR A 260 11.53 -7.90 -11.33
CA TYR A 260 10.71 -6.96 -10.59
C TYR A 260 11.39 -6.28 -9.40
N CYS A 261 12.46 -6.87 -8.86
CA CYS A 261 13.16 -6.28 -7.73
C CYS A 261 14.22 -5.26 -8.17
N ALA A 262 14.59 -4.36 -7.26
CA ALA A 262 15.78 -3.51 -7.38
C ALA A 262 16.94 -4.18 -6.63
N LEU A 263 17.90 -4.72 -7.36
CA LEU A 263 18.96 -5.59 -6.84
C LEU A 263 20.33 -5.12 -7.32
N GLY A 264 21.34 -5.24 -6.49
CA GLY A 264 22.72 -4.96 -6.84
C GLY A 264 23.36 -3.92 -5.94
N ARG A 265 24.27 -3.14 -6.49
CA ARG A 265 24.91 -2.03 -5.79
C ARG A 265 23.96 -0.85 -5.65
N PRO A 266 24.27 0.16 -4.82
CA PRO A 266 23.43 1.34 -4.67
C PRO A 266 23.05 2.02 -5.99
N GLU A 267 23.97 2.07 -6.96
CA GLU A 267 23.73 2.65 -8.28
C GLU A 267 22.68 1.86 -9.08
N ASP A 268 22.73 0.52 -9.02
CA ASP A 268 21.81 -0.37 -9.72
C ASP A 268 20.37 -0.21 -9.14
N VAL A 269 20.28 -0.07 -7.82
CA VAL A 269 19.00 0.18 -7.13
C VAL A 269 18.47 1.58 -7.47
N ALA A 270 19.33 2.60 -7.50
CA ALA A 270 18.94 3.96 -7.86
C ALA A 270 18.46 4.05 -9.32
N GLU A 271 19.11 3.34 -10.26
CA GLU A 271 18.68 3.28 -11.66
C GLU A 271 17.26 2.72 -11.79
N LYS A 272 16.94 1.62 -11.07
CA LYS A 272 15.60 1.02 -11.07
C LYS A 272 14.54 1.98 -10.51
N ILE A 273 14.86 2.73 -9.47
CA ILE A 273 13.96 3.72 -8.88
C ILE A 273 13.72 4.89 -9.84
N ASN A 274 14.79 5.40 -10.47
CA ASN A 274 14.66 6.45 -11.48
C ASN A 274 13.77 6.01 -12.64
N ALA A 275 13.87 4.76 -13.10
CA ALA A 275 12.99 4.21 -14.13
C ALA A 275 11.51 4.19 -13.69
N PHE A 276 11.22 3.85 -12.43
CA PHE A 276 9.86 3.96 -11.88
C PHE A 276 9.40 5.41 -11.76
N HIS A 277 10.26 6.32 -11.37
CA HIS A 277 9.95 7.76 -11.34
C HIS A 277 9.56 8.27 -12.74
N GLU A 278 10.34 7.94 -13.76
CA GLU A 278 10.06 8.28 -15.16
C GLU A 278 8.74 7.64 -15.67
N ALA A 279 8.38 6.46 -15.14
CA ALA A 279 7.10 5.80 -15.42
C ALA A 279 5.89 6.42 -14.68
N GLY A 280 6.11 7.41 -13.80
CA GLY A 280 5.04 8.12 -13.11
C GLY A 280 4.83 7.74 -11.64
N VAL A 281 5.68 6.88 -11.05
CA VAL A 281 5.65 6.62 -9.60
C VAL A 281 6.13 7.85 -8.85
N ARG A 282 5.44 8.21 -7.77
CA ARG A 282 5.79 9.33 -6.88
C ARG A 282 5.99 8.91 -5.43
N HIS A 283 5.67 7.66 -5.10
CA HIS A 283 5.91 7.10 -3.79
C HIS A 283 6.47 5.68 -3.92
N ILE A 284 7.73 5.48 -3.57
CA ILE A 284 8.33 4.14 -3.47
C ILE A 284 8.14 3.64 -2.05
N ILE A 285 7.45 2.50 -1.92
CA ILE A 285 7.30 1.77 -0.66
C ILE A 285 8.32 0.63 -0.68
N LEU A 286 9.35 0.75 0.12
CA LEU A 286 10.51 -0.16 0.14
C LEU A 286 10.20 -1.42 0.95
N ASP A 287 10.39 -2.60 0.38
CA ASP A 287 10.37 -3.88 1.10
C ASP A 287 11.75 -4.56 0.95
N ALA A 288 12.51 -4.57 2.04
CA ALA A 288 13.84 -5.18 2.06
C ALA A 288 13.72 -6.72 2.02
N VAL A 289 14.09 -7.31 0.88
CA VAL A 289 14.07 -8.77 0.69
C VAL A 289 15.37 -9.38 1.21
N SER A 290 15.41 -9.57 2.51
CA SER A 290 16.58 -9.98 3.27
C SER A 290 16.19 -10.83 4.47
N PRO A 291 17.11 -11.64 5.02
CA PRO A 291 16.93 -12.26 6.32
C PRO A 291 16.50 -11.21 7.37
N ALA A 292 15.71 -11.64 8.36
CA ALA A 292 15.11 -10.73 9.34
C ALA A 292 16.15 -9.82 10.04
N GLY A 293 17.33 -10.35 10.37
CA GLY A 293 18.40 -9.59 11.02
C GLY A 293 19.08 -8.51 10.17
N GLU A 294 18.91 -8.54 8.83
CA GLU A 294 19.54 -7.58 7.91
C GLU A 294 18.59 -6.47 7.43
N ARG A 295 17.28 -6.59 7.69
CA ARG A 295 16.29 -5.66 7.12
C ARG A 295 16.48 -4.22 7.54
N LEU A 296 16.80 -3.98 8.80
CA LEU A 296 17.05 -2.62 9.32
C LEU A 296 18.27 -1.99 8.64
N GLU A 297 19.36 -2.77 8.54
CA GLU A 297 20.58 -2.34 7.84
C GLU A 297 20.29 -1.98 6.37
N GLN A 298 19.52 -2.80 5.67
CA GLN A 298 19.16 -2.53 4.26
C GLN A 298 18.40 -1.22 4.10
N ILE A 299 17.51 -0.89 5.04
CA ILE A 299 16.77 0.39 5.04
C ILE A 299 17.70 1.57 5.34
N GLU A 300 18.64 1.42 6.29
CA GLU A 300 19.65 2.44 6.57
C GLU A 300 20.57 2.66 5.37
N ARG A 301 21.05 1.60 4.74
CA ARG A 301 21.87 1.65 3.53
C ARG A 301 21.11 2.34 2.39
N PHE A 302 19.82 2.04 2.23
CA PHE A 302 19.00 2.72 1.24
C PHE A 302 19.01 4.25 1.45
N ALA A 303 18.78 4.70 2.66
CA ALA A 303 18.75 6.12 2.97
C ALA A 303 20.10 6.82 2.76
N THR A 304 21.21 6.14 3.09
CA THR A 304 22.55 6.73 3.07
C THR A 304 23.30 6.52 1.75
N GLU A 305 23.03 5.43 1.03
CA GLU A 305 23.79 5.05 -0.17
C GLU A 305 22.96 5.25 -1.47
N VAL A 306 21.62 5.10 -1.43
CA VAL A 306 20.78 5.17 -2.63
C VAL A 306 20.13 6.53 -2.82
N ILE A 307 19.48 7.10 -1.78
CA ILE A 307 18.79 8.40 -1.89
C ILE A 307 19.68 9.49 -2.49
N PRO A 308 20.98 9.64 -2.11
CA PRO A 308 21.86 10.66 -2.68
C PRO A 308 22.14 10.50 -4.19
N LEU A 309 21.90 9.31 -4.76
CA LEU A 309 22.11 9.00 -6.17
C LEU A 309 20.88 9.25 -7.04
N LEU A 310 19.72 9.51 -6.43
CA LEU A 310 18.47 9.68 -7.16
C LEU A 310 18.43 11.04 -7.86
N LYS A 311 17.83 11.05 -9.06
CA LYS A 311 17.58 12.28 -9.80
C LYS A 311 16.53 13.12 -9.05
N SER A 312 16.81 14.38 -8.89
CA SER A 312 15.91 15.38 -8.28
C SER A 312 14.74 15.73 -9.23
#